data_8a173062245feac1efd3efc43b0fa5ca
#
_entry.id   8a173062245feac1efd3efc43b0fa5ca
#
_cell.length_a   1.000
_cell.length_b   1.000
_cell.length_c   1.000
_cell.angle_alpha   90.00
_cell.angle_beta   90.00
_cell.angle_gamma   90.00
#
_symmetry.space_group_name_H-M   'P 1'
#
loop_
_entity.id
_entity.type
_entity.pdbx_description
1 polymer ?
#
loop_
_entity_poly.entity_id
_entity_poly.type
_entity_poly.pdbx_seq_one_letter_code
_entity_poly.pdbx_strand_id
1 'polypeptide(L)'
;MNLRVPQLRFEASDELASLCKAGGDPLRLNVLRALANDSFGVLELAQIFATGQSGISHHLKVLAQARLVATRREGNAIFYRRALAQTELFCGKLHAALLDEVDALELPAEVQQRIAVVHSQRAAASHDFFARIADSFQAQQDLIASLPQYRDSLLGLLDSLNFASSATALEVGPGDGGFLPELARRFAQVTALDNSPAMLELARQRCEREGLANVQLELLDALSQSAASADCVVLNMVLHHFAAPAEAIKQLTPRINLGGSLLITELCSHNQSWARDACGDLWLGFEQDDLARWASAAGLMPEESVYLGLRNGFQIQVRHFRRPLAALTVR
;
A
#
# COMPACT_ATOMS: atom_id res chain seq x y z
N MET A 1 48.61 -22.76 -33.47
CA MET A 1 47.46 -23.49 -32.89
C MET A 1 47.07 -22.77 -31.61
N ASN A 2 46.15 -21.78 -31.69
CA ASN A 2 45.72 -21.01 -30.53
C ASN A 2 44.67 -21.83 -29.77
N LEU A 3 45.07 -22.41 -28.64
CA LEU A 3 44.18 -22.98 -27.67
C LEU A 3 43.32 -21.83 -27.07
N ARG A 4 42.09 -21.68 -27.54
CA ARG A 4 41.08 -20.92 -26.81
C ARG A 4 40.80 -21.68 -25.53
N VAL A 5 41.30 -21.17 -24.40
CA VAL A 5 40.87 -21.63 -23.06
C VAL A 5 39.39 -21.29 -22.95
N PRO A 6 38.49 -22.26 -22.68
CA PRO A 6 37.09 -21.96 -22.44
C PRO A 6 37.01 -20.98 -21.27
N GLN A 7 36.35 -19.83 -21.44
CA GLN A 7 35.99 -19.00 -20.31
C GLN A 7 35.05 -19.80 -19.42
N LEU A 8 35.55 -20.21 -18.27
CA LEU A 8 34.72 -20.80 -17.22
C LEU A 8 33.66 -19.77 -16.85
N ARG A 9 32.39 -20.06 -17.10
CA ARG A 9 31.28 -19.24 -16.64
C ARG A 9 31.04 -19.56 -15.17
N PHE A 10 31.38 -18.62 -14.30
CA PHE A 10 31.14 -18.69 -12.85
C PHE A 10 29.80 -18.01 -12.48
N GLU A 11 28.74 -18.18 -13.27
CA GLU A 11 27.47 -17.49 -13.11
C GLU A 11 26.92 -17.56 -11.66
N ALA A 12 27.00 -18.72 -11.03
CA ALA A 12 26.58 -18.90 -9.63
C ALA A 12 27.50 -18.18 -8.63
N SER A 13 28.83 -18.23 -8.85
CA SER A 13 29.78 -17.51 -7.99
C SER A 13 29.66 -15.99 -8.14
N ASP A 14 29.36 -15.50 -9.35
CA ASP A 14 29.18 -14.08 -9.61
C ASP A 14 27.88 -13.56 -8.95
N GLU A 15 26.80 -14.35 -8.96
CA GLU A 15 25.55 -14.01 -8.27
C GLU A 15 25.75 -13.95 -6.76
N LEU A 16 26.43 -14.95 -6.17
CA LEU A 16 26.75 -14.95 -4.74
C LEU A 16 27.66 -13.78 -4.36
N ALA A 17 28.69 -13.50 -5.14
CA ALA A 17 29.60 -12.38 -4.91
C ALA A 17 28.87 -11.03 -5.02
N SER A 18 27.92 -10.90 -5.96
CA SER A 18 27.10 -9.69 -6.12
C SER A 18 26.23 -9.46 -4.88
N LEU A 19 25.59 -10.50 -4.35
CA LEU A 19 24.77 -10.43 -3.15
C LEU A 19 25.59 -10.05 -1.91
N CYS A 20 26.74 -10.71 -1.70
CA CYS A 20 27.66 -10.38 -0.60
C CYS A 20 28.21 -8.94 -0.72
N LYS A 21 28.57 -8.51 -1.93
CA LYS A 21 29.01 -7.14 -2.19
C LYS A 21 27.89 -6.14 -1.85
N ALA A 22 26.66 -6.43 -2.21
CA ALA A 22 25.53 -5.55 -1.94
C ALA A 22 25.25 -5.45 -0.43
N GLY A 23 25.29 -6.54 0.33
CA GLY A 23 25.15 -6.56 1.77
C GLY A 23 26.35 -6.00 2.56
N GLY A 24 27.50 -5.86 1.95
CA GLY A 24 28.74 -5.40 2.60
C GLY A 24 28.90 -3.88 2.76
N ASP A 25 27.82 -3.11 2.86
CA ASP A 25 27.88 -1.64 2.99
C ASP A 25 26.76 -1.12 3.88
N PRO A 26 27.07 -0.37 4.95
CA PRO A 26 26.07 0.08 5.92
C PRO A 26 24.96 0.95 5.31
N LEU A 27 25.29 1.81 4.34
CA LEU A 27 24.27 2.67 3.70
C LEU A 27 23.27 1.82 2.91
N ARG A 28 23.75 0.80 2.17
CA ARG A 28 22.86 -0.10 1.41
C ARG A 28 21.96 -0.91 2.33
N LEU A 29 22.45 -1.39 3.49
CA LEU A 29 21.60 -2.07 4.49
C LEU A 29 20.52 -1.13 5.03
N ASN A 30 20.86 0.11 5.35
CA ASN A 30 19.89 1.12 5.79
C ASN A 30 18.88 1.48 4.68
N VAL A 31 19.31 1.54 3.41
CA VAL A 31 18.40 1.72 2.27
C VAL A 31 17.42 0.53 2.17
N LEU A 32 17.89 -0.70 2.28
CA LEU A 32 17.03 -1.89 2.29
C LEU A 32 16.05 -1.87 3.48
N ARG A 33 16.49 -1.40 4.65
CA ARG A 33 15.62 -1.24 5.83
C ARG A 33 14.55 -0.19 5.61
N ALA A 34 14.89 0.96 5.02
CA ALA A 34 13.91 2.00 4.69
C ALA A 34 12.89 1.53 3.64
N LEU A 35 13.31 0.67 2.69
CA LEU A 35 12.46 0.10 1.66
C LEU A 35 11.69 -1.16 2.09
N ALA A 36 11.74 -1.56 3.37
CA ALA A 36 11.10 -2.79 3.85
C ALA A 36 9.58 -2.82 3.57
N ASN A 37 8.90 -1.69 3.81
CA ASN A 37 7.46 -1.55 3.65
C ASN A 37 7.09 -0.31 2.82
N ASP A 38 8.05 0.26 2.13
CA ASP A 38 7.91 1.52 1.41
C ASP A 38 8.51 1.45 0.01
N SER A 39 8.15 2.44 -0.80
CA SER A 39 8.75 2.67 -2.11
C SER A 39 9.13 4.14 -2.22
N PHE A 40 10.40 4.41 -2.55
CA PHE A 40 10.91 5.77 -2.66
C PHE A 40 11.58 6.02 -4.01
N GLY A 41 11.40 7.25 -4.51
CA GLY A 41 12.15 7.75 -5.65
C GLY A 41 13.62 8.06 -5.30
N VAL A 42 14.46 8.18 -6.32
CA VAL A 42 15.89 8.49 -6.13
C VAL A 42 16.11 9.79 -5.35
N LEU A 43 15.32 10.83 -5.65
CA LEU A 43 15.45 12.13 -4.96
C LEU A 43 15.00 12.04 -3.51
N GLU A 44 13.96 11.30 -3.22
CA GLU A 44 13.49 11.06 -1.86
C GLU A 44 14.53 10.27 -1.04
N LEU A 45 15.12 9.22 -1.64
CA LEU A 45 16.21 8.47 -0.98
C LEU A 45 17.44 9.35 -0.75
N ALA A 46 17.78 10.25 -1.69
CA ALA A 46 18.85 11.22 -1.51
C ALA A 46 18.58 12.17 -0.33
N GLN A 47 17.33 12.63 -0.19
CA GLN A 47 16.87 13.44 0.95
C GLN A 47 16.90 12.65 2.27
N ILE A 48 16.36 11.43 2.28
CA ILE A 48 16.28 10.55 3.45
C ILE A 48 17.68 10.27 4.01
N PHE A 49 18.63 9.93 3.15
CA PHE A 49 19.99 9.59 3.56
C PHE A 49 20.97 10.77 3.55
N ALA A 50 20.50 11.99 3.31
CA ALA A 50 21.28 13.23 3.26
C ALA A 50 22.55 13.08 2.36
N THR A 51 22.37 12.46 1.19
CA THR A 51 23.46 12.21 0.23
C THR A 51 23.12 12.78 -1.15
N GLY A 52 24.14 12.99 -1.98
CA GLY A 52 23.90 13.46 -3.35
C GLY A 52 23.20 12.39 -4.21
N GLN A 53 22.40 12.84 -5.19
CA GLN A 53 21.66 11.95 -6.10
C GLN A 53 22.57 10.94 -6.81
N SER A 54 23.78 11.33 -7.23
CA SER A 54 24.75 10.43 -7.88
C SER A 54 25.24 9.34 -6.93
N GLY A 55 25.46 9.67 -5.65
CA GLY A 55 25.89 8.73 -4.61
C GLY A 55 24.83 7.67 -4.36
N ILE A 56 23.59 8.08 -4.06
CA ILE A 56 22.51 7.13 -3.82
C ILE A 56 22.19 6.29 -5.05
N SER A 57 22.25 6.87 -6.27
CA SER A 57 22.05 6.13 -7.53
C SER A 57 23.07 5.02 -7.72
N HIS A 58 24.34 5.23 -7.29
CA HIS A 58 25.36 4.18 -7.32
C HIS A 58 24.99 3.01 -6.39
N HIS A 59 24.60 3.30 -5.15
CA HIS A 59 24.19 2.27 -4.18
C HIS A 59 22.94 1.51 -4.66
N LEU A 60 21.94 2.20 -5.22
CA LEU A 60 20.75 1.59 -5.78
C LEU A 60 21.05 0.69 -6.98
N LYS A 61 22.01 1.08 -7.84
CA LYS A 61 22.47 0.22 -8.95
C LYS A 61 23.09 -1.08 -8.44
N VAL A 62 23.92 -1.01 -7.39
CA VAL A 62 24.53 -2.21 -6.78
C VAL A 62 23.44 -3.11 -6.19
N LEU A 63 22.45 -2.55 -5.48
CA LEU A 63 21.32 -3.31 -4.93
C LEU A 63 20.46 -3.96 -6.03
N ALA A 64 20.21 -3.23 -7.12
CA ALA A 64 19.45 -3.76 -8.27
C ALA A 64 20.18 -4.87 -9.00
N GLN A 65 21.51 -4.77 -9.18
CA GLN A 65 22.33 -5.83 -9.75
C GLN A 65 22.30 -7.12 -8.91
N ALA A 66 22.22 -6.98 -7.58
CA ALA A 66 22.09 -8.10 -6.64
C ALA A 66 20.63 -8.58 -6.47
N ARG A 67 19.67 -8.02 -7.22
CA ARG A 67 18.22 -8.31 -7.12
C ARG A 67 17.62 -8.10 -5.72
N LEU A 68 18.25 -7.25 -4.89
CA LEU A 68 17.76 -6.88 -3.57
C LEU A 68 16.68 -5.80 -3.61
N VAL A 69 16.62 -5.04 -4.70
CA VAL A 69 15.56 -4.05 -4.95
C VAL A 69 14.94 -4.27 -6.32
N ALA A 70 13.64 -4.05 -6.40
CA ALA A 70 12.87 -3.95 -7.62
C ALA A 70 12.68 -2.47 -7.96
N THR A 71 12.60 -2.16 -9.24
CA THR A 71 12.38 -0.81 -9.74
C THR A 71 11.08 -0.72 -10.50
N ARG A 72 10.39 0.40 -10.35
CA ARG A 72 9.25 0.78 -11.17
C ARG A 72 9.50 2.17 -11.75
N ARG A 73 9.33 2.29 -13.06
CA ARG A 73 9.42 3.59 -13.71
C ARG A 73 8.05 4.27 -13.72
N GLU A 74 8.01 5.50 -13.26
CA GLU A 74 6.81 6.32 -13.22
C GLU A 74 7.13 7.67 -13.88
N GLY A 75 6.69 7.84 -15.12
CA GLY A 75 7.07 8.99 -15.94
C GLY A 75 8.59 9.11 -16.06
N ASN A 76 9.15 10.21 -15.57
CA ASN A 76 10.58 10.48 -15.54
C ASN A 76 11.28 10.02 -14.25
N ALA A 77 10.52 9.54 -13.25
CA ALA A 77 11.06 9.07 -11.98
C ALA A 77 11.22 7.55 -11.98
N ILE A 78 12.21 7.07 -11.21
CA ILE A 78 12.37 5.64 -10.90
C ILE A 78 12.16 5.48 -9.40
N PHE A 79 11.17 4.68 -9.05
CA PHE A 79 10.89 4.27 -7.69
C PHE A 79 11.53 2.93 -7.40
N TYR A 80 12.02 2.79 -6.18
CA TYR A 80 12.68 1.60 -5.67
C TYR A 80 11.87 1.02 -4.51
N ARG A 81 11.72 -0.28 -4.50
CA ARG A 81 11.17 -1.05 -3.39
C ARG A 81 12.06 -2.26 -3.13
N ARG A 82 11.98 -2.83 -1.95
CA ARG A 82 12.70 -4.07 -1.65
C ARG A 82 12.13 -5.22 -2.48
N ALA A 83 12.98 -6.03 -3.07
CA ALA A 83 12.57 -7.23 -3.77
C ALA A 83 12.28 -8.35 -2.75
N LEU A 84 11.24 -9.16 -2.99
CA LEU A 84 10.95 -10.32 -2.18
C LEU A 84 11.96 -11.44 -2.49
N ALA A 85 12.45 -12.11 -1.44
CA ALA A 85 13.35 -13.23 -1.59
C ALA A 85 12.58 -14.44 -2.17
N GLN A 86 13.10 -15.00 -3.26
CA GLN A 86 12.59 -16.23 -3.86
C GLN A 86 13.48 -17.40 -3.36
N THR A 87 13.08 -18.03 -2.26
CA THR A 87 13.89 -19.03 -1.55
C THR A 87 14.21 -20.27 -2.38
N GLU A 88 13.43 -20.53 -3.43
CA GLU A 88 13.62 -21.65 -4.37
C GLU A 88 14.75 -21.39 -5.37
N LEU A 89 15.16 -20.13 -5.56
CA LEU A 89 16.23 -19.76 -6.47
C LEU A 89 17.60 -19.86 -5.79
N PHE A 90 18.66 -19.93 -6.62
CA PHE A 90 20.03 -19.85 -6.13
C PHE A 90 20.22 -18.54 -5.34
N CYS A 91 20.95 -18.61 -4.24
CA CYS A 91 21.10 -17.52 -3.25
C CYS A 91 19.81 -17.06 -2.55
N GLY A 92 18.63 -17.60 -2.86
CA GLY A 92 17.35 -17.15 -2.30
C GLY A 92 17.28 -17.26 -0.78
N LYS A 93 17.85 -18.32 -0.19
CA LYS A 93 17.94 -18.46 1.28
C LYS A 93 18.85 -17.42 1.92
N LEU A 94 19.98 -17.11 1.30
CA LEU A 94 20.88 -16.06 1.78
C LEU A 94 20.24 -14.67 1.62
N HIS A 95 19.53 -14.44 0.53
CA HIS A 95 18.74 -13.22 0.33
C HIS A 95 17.69 -13.06 1.43
N ALA A 96 16.90 -14.10 1.74
CA ALA A 96 15.92 -14.07 2.81
C ALA A 96 16.57 -13.77 4.17
N ALA A 97 17.63 -14.52 4.54
CA ALA A 97 18.34 -14.32 5.79
C ALA A 97 18.93 -12.89 5.91
N LEU A 98 19.49 -12.35 4.83
CA LEU A 98 19.97 -10.97 4.81
C LEU A 98 18.84 -9.97 5.09
N LEU A 99 17.68 -10.16 4.48
CA LEU A 99 16.53 -9.27 4.69
C LEU A 99 15.95 -9.40 6.09
N ASP A 100 15.91 -10.59 6.67
CA ASP A 100 15.48 -10.84 8.05
C ASP A 100 16.38 -10.09 9.05
N GLU A 101 17.70 -10.15 8.85
CA GLU A 101 18.66 -9.38 9.68
C GLU A 101 18.53 -7.87 9.46
N VAL A 102 18.30 -7.43 8.23
CA VAL A 102 18.03 -6.01 7.92
C VAL A 102 16.75 -5.52 8.61
N ASP A 103 15.71 -6.36 8.72
CA ASP A 103 14.46 -6.01 9.39
C ASP A 103 14.63 -5.86 10.90
N ALA A 104 15.62 -6.49 11.50
CA ALA A 104 16.00 -6.30 12.90
C ALA A 104 16.78 -5.00 13.15
N LEU A 105 17.29 -4.31 12.12
CA LEU A 105 18.01 -3.05 12.28
C LEU A 105 17.07 -1.91 12.66
N GLU A 106 17.47 -1.09 13.61
CA GLU A 106 16.90 0.22 13.84
C GLU A 106 17.55 1.24 12.91
N LEU A 107 16.70 1.98 12.16
CA LEU A 107 17.20 3.13 11.40
C LEU A 107 17.64 4.25 12.36
N PRO A 108 18.72 4.98 12.05
CA PRO A 108 19.10 6.17 12.81
C PRO A 108 17.94 7.16 12.93
N ALA A 109 17.82 7.81 14.09
CA ALA A 109 16.70 8.72 14.37
C ALA A 109 16.55 9.84 13.33
N GLU A 110 17.67 10.35 12.80
CA GLU A 110 17.67 11.37 11.74
C GLU A 110 17.15 10.83 10.41
N VAL A 111 17.35 9.54 10.11
CA VAL A 111 16.81 8.89 8.92
C VAL A 111 15.31 8.71 9.07
N GLN A 112 14.84 8.22 10.23
CA GLN A 112 13.42 8.08 10.55
C GLN A 112 12.69 9.43 10.44
N GLN A 113 13.27 10.48 10.98
CA GLN A 113 12.71 11.83 10.88
C GLN A 113 12.59 12.31 9.43
N ARG A 114 13.61 12.07 8.59
CA ARG A 114 13.56 12.45 7.17
C ARG A 114 12.57 11.61 6.37
N ILE A 115 12.37 10.34 6.72
CA ILE A 115 11.29 9.52 6.15
C ILE A 115 9.93 10.16 6.50
N ALA A 116 9.71 10.54 7.77
CA ALA A 116 8.47 11.19 8.19
C ALA A 116 8.23 12.52 7.45
N VAL A 117 9.27 13.29 7.15
CA VAL A 117 9.17 14.51 6.34
C VAL A 117 8.72 14.18 4.91
N VAL A 118 9.29 13.16 4.27
CA VAL A 118 8.88 12.72 2.92
C VAL A 118 7.41 12.26 2.92
N HIS A 119 6.99 11.49 3.92
CA HIS A 119 5.59 11.09 4.07
C HIS A 119 4.65 12.29 4.25
N SER A 120 5.03 13.27 5.06
CA SER A 120 4.26 14.50 5.25
C SER A 120 4.12 15.30 3.96
N GLN A 121 5.19 15.40 3.17
CA GLN A 121 5.16 16.07 1.86
C GLN A 121 4.21 15.35 0.88
N ARG A 122 4.23 14.02 0.84
CA ARG A 122 3.31 13.22 0.02
C ARG A 122 1.86 13.41 0.46
N ALA A 123 1.60 13.35 1.78
CA ALA A 123 0.26 13.54 2.33
C ALA A 123 -0.31 14.94 2.01
N ALA A 124 0.51 15.99 2.15
CA ALA A 124 0.13 17.34 1.79
C ALA A 124 -0.19 17.47 0.29
N ALA A 125 0.63 16.87 -0.58
CA ALA A 125 0.39 16.88 -2.03
C ALA A 125 -0.92 16.16 -2.40
N SER A 126 -1.23 15.03 -1.76
CA SER A 126 -2.50 14.31 -1.93
C SER A 126 -3.70 15.15 -1.48
N HIS A 127 -3.63 15.76 -0.29
CA HIS A 127 -4.69 16.63 0.21
C HIS A 127 -4.97 17.80 -0.74
N ASP A 128 -3.92 18.51 -1.21
CA ASP A 128 -4.05 19.61 -2.15
C ASP A 128 -4.63 19.17 -3.50
N PHE A 129 -4.30 17.96 -3.93
CA PHE A 129 -4.86 17.37 -5.15
C PHE A 129 -6.38 17.22 -5.01
N PHE A 130 -6.88 16.53 -3.97
CA PHE A 130 -8.31 16.30 -3.77
C PHE A 130 -9.11 17.57 -3.56
N ALA A 131 -8.53 18.58 -2.91
CA ALA A 131 -9.17 19.89 -2.79
C ALA A 131 -9.43 20.56 -4.16
N ARG A 132 -8.57 20.29 -5.16
CA ARG A 132 -8.69 20.88 -6.50
C ARG A 132 -9.63 20.13 -7.43
N ILE A 133 -9.75 18.81 -7.28
CA ILE A 133 -10.48 17.95 -8.23
C ILE A 133 -11.90 17.58 -7.78
N ALA A 134 -12.36 18.09 -6.64
CA ALA A 134 -13.64 17.68 -6.05
C ALA A 134 -14.80 17.68 -7.07
N ASP A 135 -14.91 18.72 -7.90
CA ASP A 135 -15.96 18.85 -8.92
C ASP A 135 -15.83 17.84 -10.08
N SER A 136 -14.65 17.27 -10.31
CA SER A 136 -14.37 16.30 -11.39
C SER A 136 -13.98 14.91 -10.88
N PHE A 137 -14.06 14.70 -9.58
CA PHE A 137 -13.57 13.48 -8.90
C PHE A 137 -14.09 12.19 -9.53
N GLN A 138 -15.41 12.06 -9.71
CA GLN A 138 -16.01 10.87 -10.27
C GLN A 138 -15.53 10.61 -11.71
N ALA A 139 -15.47 11.66 -12.54
CA ALA A 139 -15.01 11.53 -13.92
C ALA A 139 -13.54 11.07 -14.00
N GLN A 140 -12.71 11.44 -13.05
CA GLN A 140 -11.30 11.04 -12.99
C GLN A 140 -11.16 9.59 -12.46
N GLN A 141 -11.90 9.22 -11.44
CA GLN A 141 -11.95 7.82 -10.98
C GLN A 141 -12.44 6.87 -12.08
N ASP A 142 -13.45 7.27 -12.85
CA ASP A 142 -14.01 6.46 -13.94
C ASP A 142 -13.00 6.19 -15.07
N LEU A 143 -11.93 6.98 -15.18
CA LEU A 143 -10.83 6.71 -16.13
C LEU A 143 -10.06 5.42 -15.75
N ILE A 144 -9.97 5.12 -14.47
CA ILE A 144 -9.27 3.94 -13.95
C ILE A 144 -10.26 2.80 -13.73
N ALA A 145 -11.19 2.98 -12.79
CA ALA A 145 -12.17 1.97 -12.41
C ALA A 145 -13.41 2.61 -11.78
N SER A 146 -14.54 2.50 -12.45
CA SER A 146 -15.81 2.93 -11.85
C SER A 146 -16.33 1.89 -10.85
N LEU A 147 -17.01 2.35 -9.79
CA LEU A 147 -17.59 1.47 -8.77
C LEU A 147 -18.43 0.31 -9.35
N PRO A 148 -19.29 0.50 -10.37
CA PRO A 148 -20.06 -0.60 -10.95
C PRO A 148 -19.23 -1.76 -11.49
N GLN A 149 -17.97 -1.53 -11.87
CA GLN A 149 -17.10 -2.57 -12.44
C GLN A 149 -16.64 -3.61 -11.44
N TYR A 150 -16.54 -3.25 -10.14
CA TYR A 150 -16.05 -4.14 -9.09
C TYR A 150 -17.02 -4.30 -7.91
N ARG A 151 -18.10 -3.50 -7.89
CA ARG A 151 -19.11 -3.48 -6.82
C ARG A 151 -19.65 -4.87 -6.48
N ASP A 152 -20.07 -5.64 -7.48
CA ASP A 152 -20.69 -6.94 -7.23
C ASP A 152 -19.72 -7.95 -6.60
N SER A 153 -18.44 -7.89 -6.97
CA SER A 153 -17.39 -8.73 -6.35
C SER A 153 -17.11 -8.31 -4.91
N LEU A 154 -17.05 -7.00 -4.63
CA LEU A 154 -16.90 -6.49 -3.27
C LEU A 154 -18.11 -6.84 -2.41
N LEU A 155 -19.33 -6.72 -2.95
CA LEU A 155 -20.55 -7.09 -2.25
C LEU A 155 -20.64 -8.59 -2.01
N GLY A 156 -20.28 -9.42 -2.98
CA GLY A 156 -20.26 -10.88 -2.80
C GLY A 156 -19.34 -11.30 -1.67
N LEU A 157 -18.16 -10.67 -1.57
CA LEU A 157 -17.25 -10.90 -0.47
C LEU A 157 -17.82 -10.39 0.86
N LEU A 158 -18.35 -9.16 0.90
CA LEU A 158 -18.95 -8.56 2.10
C LEU A 158 -20.13 -9.39 2.62
N ASP A 159 -21.00 -9.86 1.74
CA ASP A 159 -22.18 -10.67 2.09
C ASP A 159 -21.78 -12.06 2.61
N SER A 160 -20.64 -12.64 2.14
CA SER A 160 -20.13 -13.92 2.64
C SER A 160 -19.67 -13.89 4.10
N LEU A 161 -19.35 -12.70 4.63
CA LEU A 161 -18.85 -12.54 6.01
C LEU A 161 -19.94 -12.66 7.09
N ASN A 162 -21.21 -12.63 6.71
CA ASN A 162 -22.35 -12.88 7.59
C ASN A 162 -22.33 -12.06 8.90
N PHE A 163 -22.15 -10.74 8.79
CA PHE A 163 -22.17 -9.84 9.95
C PHE A 163 -23.50 -9.89 10.71
N ALA A 164 -23.45 -9.73 12.02
CA ALA A 164 -24.65 -9.58 12.84
C ALA A 164 -25.43 -8.30 12.45
N SER A 165 -26.75 -8.29 12.64
CA SER A 165 -27.60 -7.12 12.36
C SER A 165 -27.24 -5.87 13.18
N SER A 166 -26.53 -6.04 14.30
CA SER A 166 -26.00 -4.96 15.13
C SER A 166 -24.58 -4.50 14.75
N ALA A 167 -23.95 -5.13 13.76
CA ALA A 167 -22.59 -4.85 13.37
C ALA A 167 -22.43 -3.43 12.84
N THR A 168 -21.24 -2.89 13.02
CA THR A 168 -20.84 -1.53 12.59
C THR A 168 -19.80 -1.57 11.49
N ALA A 169 -19.80 -0.58 10.63
CA ALA A 169 -18.78 -0.40 9.59
C ALA A 169 -18.07 0.95 9.71
N LEU A 170 -16.81 0.95 9.32
CA LEU A 170 -15.98 2.14 9.17
C LEU A 170 -15.44 2.18 7.74
N GLU A 171 -15.85 3.16 6.95
CA GLU A 171 -15.26 3.43 5.63
C GLU A 171 -14.23 4.55 5.74
N VAL A 172 -13.04 4.30 5.25
CA VAL A 172 -11.93 5.25 5.21
C VAL A 172 -11.79 5.79 3.80
N GLY A 173 -11.87 7.12 3.65
CA GLY A 173 -11.82 7.78 2.36
C GLY A 173 -13.03 7.44 1.47
N PRO A 174 -14.27 7.79 1.88
CA PRO A 174 -15.49 7.44 1.12
C PRO A 174 -15.57 8.13 -0.24
N GLY A 175 -14.69 9.11 -0.52
CA GLY A 175 -14.76 9.92 -1.71
C GLY A 175 -16.10 10.65 -1.84
N ASP A 176 -16.80 10.46 -2.98
CA ASP A 176 -18.16 10.98 -3.20
C ASP A 176 -19.26 10.18 -2.46
N GLY A 177 -18.89 9.23 -1.62
CA GLY A 177 -19.83 8.38 -0.87
C GLY A 177 -20.48 7.26 -1.69
N GLY A 178 -19.91 6.91 -2.85
CA GLY A 178 -20.51 5.94 -3.77
C GLY A 178 -20.83 4.57 -3.18
N PHE A 179 -20.06 4.11 -2.21
CA PHE A 179 -20.24 2.80 -1.58
C PHE A 179 -21.05 2.86 -0.27
N LEU A 180 -21.26 4.05 0.33
CA LEU A 180 -22.00 4.23 1.57
C LEU A 180 -23.42 3.63 1.55
N PRO A 181 -24.22 3.71 0.46
CA PRO A 181 -25.54 3.10 0.42
C PRO A 181 -25.51 1.58 0.63
N GLU A 182 -24.45 0.91 0.15
CA GLU A 182 -24.31 -0.53 0.30
C GLU A 182 -23.94 -0.93 1.73
N LEU A 183 -23.11 -0.13 2.39
CA LEU A 183 -22.78 -0.31 3.81
C LEU A 183 -23.98 0.00 4.69
N ALA A 184 -24.71 1.09 4.42
CA ALA A 184 -25.88 1.50 5.19
C ALA A 184 -27.00 0.43 5.21
N ARG A 185 -27.14 -0.35 4.14
CA ARG A 185 -28.12 -1.46 4.09
C ARG A 185 -27.73 -2.68 4.92
N ARG A 186 -26.44 -2.85 5.23
CA ARG A 186 -25.87 -4.08 5.83
C ARG A 186 -25.49 -3.91 7.29
N PHE A 187 -25.17 -2.69 7.69
CA PHE A 187 -24.67 -2.40 9.04
C PHE A 187 -25.65 -1.53 9.82
N ALA A 188 -25.73 -1.75 11.12
CA ALA A 188 -26.58 -0.94 12.01
C ALA A 188 -26.16 0.54 12.01
N GLN A 189 -24.85 0.77 11.94
CA GLN A 189 -24.26 2.11 11.86
C GLN A 189 -23.01 2.07 10.97
N VAL A 190 -22.83 3.11 10.18
CA VAL A 190 -21.67 3.33 9.32
C VAL A 190 -21.02 4.64 9.73
N THR A 191 -19.73 4.62 10.03
CA THR A 191 -18.91 5.82 10.16
C THR A 191 -18.04 5.94 8.91
N ALA A 192 -17.99 7.13 8.32
CA ALA A 192 -17.13 7.40 7.16
C ALA A 192 -16.18 8.55 7.49
N LEU A 193 -14.88 8.30 7.35
CA LEU A 193 -13.81 9.25 7.68
C LEU A 193 -13.14 9.75 6.42
N ASP A 194 -13.02 11.06 6.29
CA ASP A 194 -12.18 11.69 5.28
C ASP A 194 -11.45 12.89 5.88
N ASN A 195 -10.24 13.17 5.40
CA ASN A 195 -9.48 14.35 5.79
C ASN A 195 -9.72 15.55 4.84
N SER A 196 -10.48 15.35 3.77
CA SER A 196 -10.87 16.39 2.80
C SER A 196 -12.28 16.89 3.06
N PRO A 197 -12.47 18.17 3.45
CA PRO A 197 -13.80 18.76 3.61
C PRO A 197 -14.63 18.70 2.32
N ALA A 198 -13.96 18.83 1.16
CA ALA A 198 -14.63 18.80 -0.13
C ALA A 198 -15.20 17.41 -0.46
N MET A 199 -14.44 16.32 -0.17
CA MET A 199 -14.92 14.96 -0.35
C MET A 199 -16.08 14.66 0.60
N LEU A 200 -15.99 15.06 1.87
CA LEU A 200 -17.08 14.87 2.83
C LEU A 200 -18.35 15.63 2.42
N GLU A 201 -18.22 16.77 1.78
CA GLU A 201 -19.40 17.49 1.28
C GLU A 201 -20.09 16.71 0.15
N LEU A 202 -19.35 16.11 -0.77
CA LEU A 202 -19.91 15.23 -1.81
C LEU A 202 -20.60 14.01 -1.19
N ALA A 203 -19.95 13.37 -0.22
CA ALA A 203 -20.54 12.24 0.51
C ALA A 203 -21.81 12.64 1.27
N ARG A 204 -21.85 13.82 1.89
CA ARG A 204 -23.04 14.35 2.58
C ARG A 204 -24.22 14.52 1.63
N GLN A 205 -24.00 15.17 0.49
CA GLN A 205 -25.03 15.36 -0.54
C GLN A 205 -25.59 14.02 -1.04
N ARG A 206 -24.74 12.99 -1.14
CA ARG A 206 -25.20 11.64 -1.48
C ARG A 206 -26.02 11.03 -0.35
N CYS A 207 -25.57 11.10 0.89
CA CYS A 207 -26.32 10.58 2.05
C CYS A 207 -27.72 11.22 2.16
N GLU A 208 -27.80 12.54 1.97
CA GLU A 208 -29.07 13.27 1.99
C GLU A 208 -30.00 12.85 0.83
N ARG A 209 -29.46 12.78 -0.39
CA ARG A 209 -30.21 12.37 -1.59
C ARG A 209 -30.76 10.94 -1.47
N GLU A 210 -30.01 10.04 -0.85
CA GLU A 210 -30.38 8.63 -0.72
C GLU A 210 -31.03 8.30 0.65
N GLY A 211 -31.18 9.28 1.54
CA GLY A 211 -31.85 9.13 2.83
C GLY A 211 -31.13 8.20 3.80
N LEU A 212 -29.79 8.21 3.82
CA LEU A 212 -28.97 7.33 4.65
C LEU A 212 -28.90 7.84 6.10
N ALA A 213 -29.88 7.44 6.94
CA ALA A 213 -30.00 7.94 8.32
C ALA A 213 -28.99 7.32 9.31
N ASN A 214 -28.37 6.18 8.97
CA ASN A 214 -27.41 5.46 9.82
C ASN A 214 -25.95 5.68 9.40
N VAL A 215 -25.67 6.70 8.58
CA VAL A 215 -24.30 7.06 8.17
C VAL A 215 -23.88 8.33 8.90
N GLN A 216 -22.74 8.28 9.57
CA GLN A 216 -22.08 9.40 10.22
C GLN A 216 -20.81 9.77 9.44
N LEU A 217 -20.70 11.03 9.04
CA LEU A 217 -19.52 11.57 8.33
C LEU A 217 -18.64 12.37 9.31
N GLU A 218 -17.36 12.07 9.34
CA GLU A 218 -16.42 12.74 10.24
C GLU A 218 -15.22 13.28 9.46
N LEU A 219 -14.94 14.58 9.63
CA LEU A 219 -13.72 15.22 9.13
C LEU A 219 -12.57 14.86 10.05
N LEU A 220 -11.88 13.77 9.73
CA LEU A 220 -10.84 13.22 10.57
C LEU A 220 -9.81 12.49 9.71
N ASP A 221 -8.52 12.64 10.08
CA ASP A 221 -7.49 11.75 9.58
C ASP A 221 -7.74 10.34 10.13
N ALA A 222 -7.93 9.39 9.25
CA ALA A 222 -8.20 7.99 9.60
C ALA A 222 -7.10 7.34 10.47
N LEU A 223 -5.87 7.89 10.42
CA LEU A 223 -4.75 7.43 11.24
C LEU A 223 -4.71 8.12 12.62
N SER A 224 -5.61 9.07 12.90
CA SER A 224 -5.70 9.70 14.21
C SER A 224 -6.20 8.70 15.28
N GLN A 225 -5.77 8.87 16.53
CA GLN A 225 -6.16 7.96 17.63
C GLN A 225 -7.63 8.10 18.05
N SER A 226 -8.35 9.11 17.59
CA SER A 226 -9.73 9.41 18.00
C SER A 226 -10.81 8.69 17.17
N ALA A 227 -10.46 8.02 16.07
CA ALA A 227 -11.45 7.32 15.26
C ALA A 227 -12.06 6.11 15.98
N ALA A 228 -13.34 5.86 15.77
CA ALA A 228 -14.08 4.73 16.34
C ALA A 228 -13.57 3.38 15.82
N SER A 229 -13.85 2.30 16.54
CA SER A 229 -13.64 0.92 16.06
C SER A 229 -14.93 0.37 15.47
N ALA A 230 -14.80 -0.59 14.55
CA ALA A 230 -15.92 -1.22 13.86
C ALA A 230 -15.70 -2.73 13.64
N ASP A 231 -16.77 -3.45 13.35
CA ASP A 231 -16.71 -4.87 13.01
C ASP A 231 -16.20 -5.10 11.59
N CYS A 232 -16.39 -4.10 10.71
CA CYS A 232 -15.87 -4.08 9.35
C CYS A 232 -15.21 -2.74 9.06
N VAL A 233 -13.93 -2.74 8.70
CA VAL A 233 -13.22 -1.57 8.18
C VAL A 233 -13.06 -1.73 6.68
N VAL A 234 -13.39 -0.70 5.90
CA VAL A 234 -13.36 -0.72 4.44
C VAL A 234 -12.41 0.35 3.92
N LEU A 235 -11.48 -0.06 3.08
CA LEU A 235 -10.59 0.78 2.29
C LEU A 235 -10.92 0.53 0.81
N ASN A 236 -11.69 1.41 0.20
CA ASN A 236 -12.19 1.19 -1.15
C ASN A 236 -11.56 2.19 -2.12
N MET A 237 -10.56 1.76 -2.89
CA MET A 237 -9.80 2.59 -3.85
C MET A 237 -9.21 3.84 -3.20
N VAL A 238 -8.59 3.69 -2.02
CA VAL A 238 -8.07 4.81 -1.24
C VAL A 238 -6.65 4.59 -0.72
N LEU A 239 -6.23 3.33 -0.53
CA LEU A 239 -4.94 3.02 0.09
C LEU A 239 -3.75 3.55 -0.73
N HIS A 240 -3.90 3.62 -2.06
CA HIS A 240 -2.89 4.17 -2.97
C HIS A 240 -2.68 5.70 -2.82
N HIS A 241 -3.53 6.40 -2.07
CA HIS A 241 -3.34 7.80 -1.70
C HIS A 241 -2.65 7.98 -0.35
N PHE A 242 -2.42 6.91 0.41
CA PHE A 242 -1.65 7.00 1.65
C PHE A 242 -0.15 7.11 1.37
N ALA A 243 0.52 8.01 2.09
CA ALA A 243 1.96 8.20 1.95
C ALA A 243 2.76 6.94 2.34
N ALA A 244 2.27 6.20 3.34
CA ALA A 244 2.85 4.97 3.87
C ALA A 244 1.77 3.89 4.08
N PRO A 245 1.35 3.14 3.03
CA PRO A 245 0.25 2.18 3.09
C PRO A 245 0.40 1.09 4.15
N ALA A 246 1.60 0.54 4.31
CA ALA A 246 1.87 -0.48 5.32
C ALA A 246 1.65 0.03 6.75
N GLU A 247 2.09 1.26 7.04
CA GLU A 247 1.87 1.91 8.33
C GLU A 247 0.40 2.26 8.52
N ALA A 248 -0.31 2.66 7.45
CA ALA A 248 -1.75 2.89 7.49
C ALA A 248 -2.52 1.61 7.89
N ILE A 249 -2.24 0.47 7.28
CA ILE A 249 -2.84 -0.82 7.67
C ILE A 249 -2.56 -1.13 9.14
N LYS A 250 -1.31 -0.95 9.60
CA LYS A 250 -0.93 -1.19 10.99
C LYS A 250 -1.69 -0.29 11.97
N GLN A 251 -1.83 1.01 11.66
CA GLN A 251 -2.55 1.97 12.51
C GLN A 251 -4.06 1.79 12.48
N LEU A 252 -4.62 1.28 11.37
CA LEU A 252 -6.05 0.94 11.26
C LEU A 252 -6.40 -0.40 11.94
N THR A 253 -5.46 -1.32 12.09
CA THR A 253 -5.71 -2.63 12.72
C THR A 253 -6.37 -2.54 14.11
N PRO A 254 -5.98 -1.63 15.04
CA PRO A 254 -6.67 -1.47 16.31
C PRO A 254 -8.13 -1.01 16.20
N ARG A 255 -8.53 -0.43 15.06
CA ARG A 255 -9.90 0.02 14.76
C ARG A 255 -10.83 -1.11 14.34
N ILE A 256 -10.29 -2.26 14.00
CA ILE A 256 -11.07 -3.45 13.70
C ILE A 256 -11.37 -4.14 15.02
N ASN A 257 -12.62 -4.42 15.34
CA ASN A 257 -12.98 -5.19 16.52
C ASN A 257 -12.33 -6.58 16.48
N LEU A 258 -12.10 -7.21 17.62
CA LEU A 258 -11.60 -8.60 17.66
C LEU A 258 -12.59 -9.51 16.93
N GLY A 259 -12.08 -10.35 16.02
CA GLY A 259 -12.89 -11.16 15.11
C GLY A 259 -13.45 -10.42 13.90
N GLY A 260 -13.27 -9.10 13.85
CA GLY A 260 -13.73 -8.24 12.75
C GLY A 260 -12.87 -8.34 11.51
N SER A 261 -13.25 -7.61 10.47
CA SER A 261 -12.74 -7.72 9.11
C SER A 261 -12.18 -6.39 8.59
N LEU A 262 -11.12 -6.48 7.81
CA LEU A 262 -10.62 -5.42 6.95
C LEU A 262 -10.85 -5.82 5.50
N LEU A 263 -11.58 -5.01 4.75
CA LEU A 263 -11.76 -5.15 3.30
C LEU A 263 -10.95 -4.07 2.59
N ILE A 264 -10.10 -4.48 1.66
CA ILE A 264 -9.30 -3.58 0.83
C ILE A 264 -9.65 -3.85 -0.63
N THR A 265 -10.16 -2.84 -1.34
CA THR A 265 -10.28 -2.86 -2.79
C THR A 265 -9.23 -1.93 -3.36
N GLU A 266 -8.35 -2.46 -4.22
CA GLU A 266 -7.24 -1.69 -4.77
C GLU A 266 -6.84 -2.16 -6.16
N LEU A 267 -6.10 -1.32 -6.88
CA LEU A 267 -5.45 -1.71 -8.11
C LEU A 267 -4.31 -2.70 -7.82
N CYS A 268 -4.18 -3.71 -8.66
CA CYS A 268 -2.93 -4.44 -8.77
C CYS A 268 -1.85 -3.52 -9.34
N SER A 269 -0.60 -3.78 -9.04
CA SER A 269 0.54 -3.01 -9.55
C SER A 269 0.49 -2.88 -11.07
N HIS A 270 0.67 -1.66 -11.57
CA HIS A 270 0.62 -1.33 -13.00
C HIS A 270 1.68 -0.28 -13.37
N ASN A 271 1.89 -0.05 -14.66
CA ASN A 271 2.88 0.90 -15.17
C ASN A 271 2.25 2.12 -15.88
N GLN A 272 0.97 2.36 -15.71
CA GLN A 272 0.26 3.49 -16.31
C GLN A 272 0.49 4.76 -15.50
N SER A 273 1.60 5.46 -15.78
CA SER A 273 2.08 6.63 -15.00
C SER A 273 1.13 7.84 -15.04
N TRP A 274 0.26 7.92 -16.06
CA TRP A 274 -0.72 9.01 -16.16
C TRP A 274 -1.72 9.04 -14.98
N ALA A 275 -1.97 7.90 -14.32
CA ALA A 275 -2.87 7.81 -13.18
C ALA A 275 -2.41 8.73 -12.02
N ARG A 276 -1.10 8.92 -11.84
CA ARG A 276 -0.55 9.84 -10.85
C ARG A 276 -0.98 11.28 -11.10
N ASP A 277 -0.87 11.75 -12.33
CA ASP A 277 -1.18 13.13 -12.69
C ASP A 277 -2.68 13.37 -12.77
N ALA A 278 -3.43 12.37 -13.25
CA ALA A 278 -4.87 12.47 -13.46
C ALA A 278 -5.69 12.18 -12.19
N CYS A 279 -5.26 11.23 -11.34
CA CYS A 279 -6.04 10.74 -10.20
C CYS A 279 -5.35 10.98 -8.85
N GLY A 280 -4.13 11.52 -8.83
CA GLY A 280 -3.39 11.82 -7.60
C GLY A 280 -2.81 10.59 -6.90
N ASP A 281 -2.64 9.49 -7.63
CA ASP A 281 -2.11 8.24 -7.08
C ASP A 281 -0.68 8.44 -6.58
N LEU A 282 -0.44 8.22 -5.29
CA LEU A 282 0.91 8.15 -4.75
C LEU A 282 1.57 6.81 -5.08
N TRP A 283 0.76 5.76 -5.22
CA TRP A 283 1.16 4.41 -5.56
C TRP A 283 0.42 3.94 -6.81
N LEU A 284 1.14 3.39 -7.78
CA LEU A 284 0.54 2.80 -8.99
C LEU A 284 0.10 1.35 -8.72
N GLY A 285 -0.85 1.20 -7.79
CA GLY A 285 -1.34 -0.09 -7.33
C GLY A 285 -0.34 -0.85 -6.47
N PHE A 286 -0.75 -2.02 -6.00
CA PHE A 286 0.01 -2.87 -5.07
C PHE A 286 0.20 -4.27 -5.61
N GLU A 287 1.35 -4.86 -5.31
CA GLU A 287 1.55 -6.29 -5.53
C GLU A 287 0.67 -7.08 -4.56
N GLN A 288 0.22 -8.24 -5.01
CA GLN A 288 -0.65 -9.12 -4.21
C GLN A 288 0.01 -9.52 -2.88
N ASP A 289 1.31 -9.81 -2.93
CA ASP A 289 2.09 -10.23 -1.77
C ASP A 289 2.36 -9.07 -0.80
N ASP A 290 2.44 -7.82 -1.27
CA ASP A 290 2.66 -6.67 -0.41
C ASP A 290 1.50 -6.46 0.58
N LEU A 291 0.25 -6.47 0.09
CA LEU A 291 -0.92 -6.31 0.96
C LEU A 291 -1.03 -7.45 1.99
N ALA A 292 -0.78 -8.71 1.57
CA ALA A 292 -0.80 -9.86 2.47
C ALA A 292 0.29 -9.76 3.55
N ARG A 293 1.50 -9.37 3.16
CA ARG A 293 2.64 -9.20 4.07
C ARG A 293 2.40 -8.08 5.07
N TRP A 294 1.93 -6.91 4.62
CA TRP A 294 1.65 -5.77 5.49
C TRP A 294 0.52 -6.06 6.49
N ALA A 295 -0.55 -6.70 6.02
CA ALA A 295 -1.65 -7.11 6.89
C ALA A 295 -1.19 -8.14 7.94
N SER A 296 -0.40 -9.15 7.53
CA SER A 296 0.16 -10.14 8.46
C SER A 296 1.12 -9.51 9.48
N ALA A 297 1.98 -8.58 9.06
CA ALA A 297 2.86 -7.83 9.95
C ALA A 297 2.08 -6.94 10.94
N ALA A 298 0.88 -6.51 10.57
CA ALA A 298 -0.04 -5.78 11.45
C ALA A 298 -0.87 -6.70 12.37
N GLY A 299 -0.70 -8.03 12.29
CA GLY A 299 -1.42 -9.01 13.11
C GLY A 299 -2.80 -9.41 12.54
N LEU A 300 -3.05 -9.15 11.27
CA LEU A 300 -4.23 -9.60 10.56
C LEU A 300 -3.95 -10.91 9.83
N MET A 301 -4.97 -11.75 9.69
CA MET A 301 -4.91 -13.00 8.92
C MET A 301 -5.45 -12.75 7.51
N PRO A 302 -4.68 -13.04 6.45
CA PRO A 302 -5.19 -13.06 5.10
C PRO A 302 -6.26 -14.13 4.93
N GLU A 303 -7.37 -13.75 4.31
CA GLU A 303 -8.51 -14.62 4.01
C GLU A 303 -8.77 -14.62 2.50
N GLU A 304 -10.00 -14.49 2.07
CA GLU A 304 -10.41 -14.53 0.67
C GLU A 304 -9.87 -13.35 -0.16
N SER A 305 -9.62 -13.61 -1.44
CA SER A 305 -9.15 -12.62 -2.41
C SER A 305 -9.83 -12.81 -3.75
N VAL A 306 -10.30 -11.72 -4.34
CA VAL A 306 -10.93 -11.71 -5.67
C VAL A 306 -10.13 -10.77 -6.58
N TYR A 307 -9.91 -11.19 -7.83
CA TYR A 307 -9.17 -10.43 -8.83
C TYR A 307 -10.02 -10.21 -10.08
N LEU A 308 -10.04 -8.98 -10.56
CA LEU A 308 -10.87 -8.54 -11.69
C LEU A 308 -10.01 -7.84 -12.72
N GLY A 309 -9.93 -8.38 -13.93
CA GLY A 309 -9.31 -7.71 -15.07
C GLY A 309 -10.28 -6.73 -15.72
N LEU A 310 -9.86 -5.48 -15.92
CA LEU A 310 -10.62 -4.45 -16.60
C LEU A 310 -10.22 -4.34 -18.08
N ARG A 311 -11.15 -3.87 -18.94
CA ARG A 311 -10.90 -3.73 -20.38
C ARG A 311 -9.86 -2.67 -20.73
N ASN A 312 -9.60 -1.73 -19.86
CA ASN A 312 -8.60 -0.67 -20.01
C ASN A 312 -7.17 -1.09 -19.57
N GLY A 313 -6.98 -2.39 -19.22
CA GLY A 313 -5.69 -2.95 -18.86
C GLY A 313 -5.35 -2.86 -17.37
N PHE A 314 -6.18 -2.25 -16.54
CA PHE A 314 -6.05 -2.35 -15.10
C PHE A 314 -6.58 -3.69 -14.56
N GLN A 315 -6.07 -4.09 -13.42
CA GLN A 315 -6.59 -5.20 -12.64
C GLN A 315 -6.90 -4.71 -11.22
N ILE A 316 -8.05 -5.09 -10.70
CA ILE A 316 -8.48 -4.80 -9.32
C ILE A 316 -8.28 -6.04 -8.48
N GLN A 317 -7.88 -5.86 -7.24
CA GLN A 317 -7.87 -6.85 -6.18
C GLN A 317 -8.83 -6.43 -5.07
N VAL A 318 -9.73 -7.34 -4.66
CA VAL A 318 -10.57 -7.21 -3.46
C VAL A 318 -10.03 -8.20 -2.45
N ARG A 319 -9.61 -7.72 -1.30
CA ARG A 319 -8.89 -8.50 -0.29
C ARG A 319 -9.62 -8.44 1.04
N HIS A 320 -9.76 -9.60 1.66
CA HIS A 320 -10.26 -9.73 3.01
C HIS A 320 -9.14 -10.14 3.97
N PHE A 321 -9.08 -9.45 5.09
CA PHE A 321 -8.20 -9.77 6.22
C PHE A 321 -9.03 -9.79 7.49
N ARG A 322 -8.75 -10.72 8.40
CA ARG A 322 -9.45 -10.87 9.67
C ARG A 322 -8.57 -10.50 10.84
N ARG A 323 -9.09 -9.73 11.78
CA ARG A 323 -8.45 -9.55 13.08
C ARG A 323 -8.75 -10.74 13.97
N PRO A 324 -7.75 -11.51 14.47
CA PRO A 324 -7.99 -12.68 15.34
C PRO A 324 -8.73 -12.30 16.62
N LEU A 325 -9.49 -13.24 17.20
CA LEU A 325 -10.15 -13.09 18.50
C LEU A 325 -9.16 -13.02 19.68
N ALA A 326 -7.98 -13.59 19.53
CA ALA A 326 -6.87 -13.50 20.48
C ALA A 326 -5.62 -12.98 19.77
N ALA A 327 -4.75 -12.26 20.49
CA ALA A 327 -3.47 -11.86 19.93
C ALA A 327 -2.71 -13.12 19.45
N LEU A 328 -2.32 -13.14 18.18
CA LEU A 328 -1.41 -14.15 17.67
C LEU A 328 -0.09 -14.00 18.44
N THR A 329 0.21 -14.94 19.32
CA THR A 329 1.55 -15.03 19.91
C THR A 329 2.47 -15.49 18.80
N VAL A 330 3.09 -14.53 18.11
CA VAL A 330 4.17 -14.85 17.15
C VAL A 330 5.32 -15.44 17.99
N ARG A 331 5.55 -16.74 17.81
CA ARG A 331 6.72 -17.45 18.38
C ARG A 331 7.88 -17.35 17.43
#